data_b73372e0e0ea5254a2734fd986519a4f
#
_entry.id   b73372e0e0ea5254a2734fd986519a4f
#
_cell.length_a   1.000
_cell.length_b   1.000
_cell.length_c   1.000
_cell.angle_alpha   90.00
_cell.angle_beta   90.00
_cell.angle_gamma   90.00
#
_symmetry.space_group_name_H-M   'P 1'
#
loop_
_entity.id
_entity.type
_entity.pdbx_description
1 polymer ?
#
loop_
_entity_poly.entity_id
_entity_poly.type
_entity_poly.pdbx_seq_one_letter_code
_entity_poly.pdbx_strand_id
1 'polypeptide(L)'
;MAYKLNLENLKEKEIRPLGEDFKGTSAGGEEISFTNYYMMKNGKPFFGVSGEFHFSRMSDTRWEDEMIKMKMGGISVVATYLFWIHHEEEEGVFDFTGCRNLRKFVELCHKHGLYVILRVGPFDHGEVRNGGIPDWMYGKPFEVRKLSEGFLFYTKRLYAKIGEQVAGLFFKDNGPIIGVQIDNEYMHSSAPWEITMGISNEWVFGGDEGDEYMLRLKDLAAV
;
A
#
# COMPACT_ATOMS: atom_id res chain seq x y z
N MET A 1 -19.69 31.25 23.03
CA MET A 1 -20.62 31.20 21.87
C MET A 1 -21.09 29.76 21.72
N ALA A 2 -22.41 29.53 21.64
CA ALA A 2 -22.95 28.19 21.35
C ALA A 2 -23.20 28.11 19.83
N TYR A 3 -22.60 27.14 19.18
CA TYR A 3 -22.89 26.84 17.77
C TYR A 3 -24.22 26.06 17.72
N LYS A 4 -25.15 26.53 16.94
CA LYS A 4 -26.41 25.81 16.62
C LYS A 4 -26.27 25.22 15.24
N LEU A 5 -26.24 23.90 15.14
CA LEU A 5 -26.28 23.16 13.87
C LEU A 5 -27.76 22.83 13.61
N ASN A 6 -28.31 23.36 12.50
CA ASN A 6 -29.64 23.00 12.05
C ASN A 6 -29.55 21.91 10.98
N LEU A 7 -30.10 20.73 11.24
CA LEU A 7 -30.10 19.57 10.36
C LEU A 7 -31.45 19.33 9.65
N GLU A 8 -32.43 20.23 9.82
CA GLU A 8 -33.77 20.06 9.28
C GLU A 8 -33.88 20.08 7.75
N ASN A 9 -32.85 20.68 7.09
CA ASN A 9 -32.82 20.82 5.63
C ASN A 9 -31.70 20.00 4.98
N LEU A 10 -31.19 18.95 5.65
CA LEU A 10 -30.22 18.04 5.03
C LEU A 10 -30.91 17.28 3.89
N LYS A 11 -30.40 17.48 2.68
CA LYS A 11 -30.81 16.64 1.54
C LYS A 11 -30.31 15.21 1.78
N GLU A 12 -31.16 14.25 1.49
CA GLU A 12 -30.72 12.86 1.45
C GLU A 12 -29.57 12.69 0.48
N LYS A 13 -28.55 11.94 0.91
CA LYS A 13 -27.40 11.66 0.07
C LYS A 13 -27.80 10.63 -1.00
N GLU A 14 -27.62 11.00 -2.26
CA GLU A 14 -27.79 10.06 -3.34
C GLU A 14 -26.60 9.07 -3.36
N ILE A 15 -26.88 7.80 -3.14
CA ILE A 15 -25.89 6.73 -3.17
C ILE A 15 -25.83 6.17 -4.59
N ARG A 16 -24.65 6.20 -5.19
CA ARG A 16 -24.41 5.76 -6.56
C ARG A 16 -23.19 4.82 -6.60
N PRO A 17 -23.23 3.74 -7.39
CA PRO A 17 -22.03 2.92 -7.64
C PRO A 17 -20.98 3.75 -8.40
N LEU A 18 -19.69 3.49 -8.13
CA LEU A 18 -18.59 4.14 -8.84
C LEU A 18 -18.29 3.54 -10.23
N GLY A 19 -18.95 2.43 -10.60
CA GLY A 19 -18.76 1.77 -11.90
C GLY A 19 -17.85 0.54 -11.83
N GLU A 20 -17.65 -0.09 -12.99
CA GLU A 20 -16.95 -1.37 -13.09
C GLU A 20 -15.45 -1.29 -12.76
N ASP A 21 -14.81 -0.14 -12.96
CA ASP A 21 -13.41 0.07 -12.56
C ASP A 21 -13.17 0.01 -11.06
N PHE A 22 -14.25 0.14 -10.27
CA PHE A 22 -14.25 0.07 -8.80
C PHE A 22 -14.98 -1.17 -8.29
N LYS A 23 -14.89 -2.25 -9.06
CA LYS A 23 -15.51 -3.53 -8.74
C LYS A 23 -14.55 -4.67 -9.02
N GLY A 24 -14.52 -5.64 -8.12
CA GLY A 24 -13.75 -6.87 -8.30
C GLY A 24 -14.55 -8.07 -7.83
N THR A 25 -14.43 -9.17 -8.58
CA THR A 25 -15.03 -10.46 -8.20
C THR A 25 -13.93 -11.49 -8.08
N SER A 26 -13.94 -12.22 -6.95
CA SER A 26 -13.01 -13.32 -6.75
C SER A 26 -13.40 -14.56 -7.54
N ALA A 27 -12.47 -15.48 -7.77
CA ALA A 27 -12.75 -16.77 -8.40
C ALA A 27 -13.81 -17.58 -7.62
N GLY A 28 -13.96 -17.35 -6.33
CA GLY A 28 -14.99 -17.94 -5.47
C GLY A 28 -16.35 -17.24 -5.54
N GLY A 29 -16.48 -16.16 -6.33
CA GLY A 29 -17.72 -15.42 -6.52
C GLY A 29 -17.99 -14.36 -5.43
N GLU A 30 -17.06 -14.07 -4.55
CA GLU A 30 -17.17 -12.94 -3.63
C GLU A 30 -16.95 -11.63 -4.41
N GLU A 31 -17.80 -10.63 -4.18
CA GLU A 31 -17.74 -9.34 -4.84
C GLU A 31 -17.36 -8.24 -3.86
N ILE A 32 -16.43 -7.38 -4.25
CA ILE A 32 -16.16 -6.09 -3.62
C ILE A 32 -16.42 -5.00 -4.65
N SER A 33 -17.20 -3.99 -4.26
CA SER A 33 -17.51 -2.83 -5.07
C SER A 33 -17.56 -1.56 -4.22
N PHE A 34 -17.64 -0.39 -4.86
CA PHE A 34 -17.65 0.89 -4.17
C PHE A 34 -18.82 1.75 -4.62
N THR A 35 -19.38 2.47 -3.66
CA THR A 35 -20.28 3.58 -3.91
C THR A 35 -19.49 4.89 -3.74
N ASN A 36 -20.11 6.00 -4.05
CA ASN A 36 -19.56 7.33 -3.77
C ASN A 36 -19.39 7.64 -2.27
N TYR A 37 -19.77 6.73 -1.36
CA TYR A 37 -19.65 6.94 0.09
C TYR A 37 -18.98 5.79 0.84
N TYR A 38 -19.09 4.56 0.37
CA TYR A 38 -18.60 3.39 1.12
C TYR A 38 -18.35 2.17 0.23
N MET A 39 -17.58 1.26 0.78
CA MET A 39 -17.33 -0.06 0.18
C MET A 39 -18.53 -0.98 0.37
N MET A 40 -18.75 -1.84 -0.61
CA MET A 40 -19.75 -2.90 -0.61
C MET A 40 -19.06 -4.26 -0.66
N LYS A 41 -19.66 -5.25 -0.01
CA LYS A 41 -19.26 -6.65 -0.12
C LYS A 41 -20.51 -7.50 -0.36
N ASN A 42 -20.51 -8.23 -1.46
CA ASN A 42 -21.66 -9.07 -1.87
C ASN A 42 -23.00 -8.29 -1.84
N GLY A 43 -23.01 -7.07 -2.36
CA GLY A 43 -24.19 -6.21 -2.42
C GLY A 43 -24.63 -5.60 -1.08
N LYS A 44 -23.84 -5.74 -0.01
CA LYS A 44 -24.12 -5.14 1.31
C LYS A 44 -23.05 -4.15 1.70
N PRO A 45 -23.39 -3.06 2.40
CA PRO A 45 -22.40 -2.15 2.95
C PRO A 45 -21.37 -2.90 3.80
N PHE A 46 -20.09 -2.62 3.54
CA PHE A 46 -18.97 -3.21 4.27
C PHE A 46 -18.14 -2.10 4.90
N PHE A 47 -18.08 -2.10 6.21
CA PHE A 47 -17.23 -1.18 6.97
C PHE A 47 -15.94 -1.89 7.33
N GLY A 48 -14.91 -1.69 6.48
CA GLY A 48 -13.58 -2.25 6.69
C GLY A 48 -12.80 -1.46 7.73
N VAL A 49 -12.62 -2.03 8.92
CA VAL A 49 -11.71 -1.47 9.91
C VAL A 49 -10.30 -1.91 9.55
N SER A 50 -9.46 -0.96 9.15
CA SER A 50 -8.07 -1.24 8.78
C SER A 50 -7.13 -0.94 9.93
N GLY A 51 -6.16 -1.83 10.14
CA GLY A 51 -5.03 -1.64 11.03
C GLY A 51 -3.71 -1.84 10.29
N GLU A 52 -2.70 -1.05 10.60
CA GLU A 52 -1.37 -1.23 10.02
C GLU A 52 -0.53 -2.22 10.82
N PHE A 53 0.15 -3.11 10.09
CA PHE A 53 1.11 -4.05 10.65
C PHE A 53 2.31 -4.17 9.70
N HIS A 54 3.39 -3.50 10.01
CA HIS A 54 4.62 -3.53 9.22
C HIS A 54 5.41 -4.81 9.51
N PHE A 55 5.16 -5.85 8.75
CA PHE A 55 5.65 -7.21 9.01
C PHE A 55 7.17 -7.30 9.20
N SER A 56 7.95 -6.58 8.41
CA SER A 56 9.42 -6.62 8.48
C SER A 56 10.01 -6.00 9.76
N ARG A 57 9.19 -5.36 10.60
CA ARG A 57 9.60 -4.77 11.89
C ARG A 57 9.35 -5.69 13.09
N MET A 58 8.83 -6.88 12.86
CA MET A 58 8.52 -7.85 13.90
C MET A 58 9.02 -9.24 13.51
N SER A 59 9.45 -10.03 14.52
CA SER A 59 9.79 -11.43 14.28
C SER A 59 8.60 -12.18 13.69
N ASP A 60 8.85 -12.94 12.64
CA ASP A 60 7.85 -13.75 11.93
C ASP A 60 7.23 -14.85 12.81
N THR A 61 7.88 -15.20 13.91
CA THR A 61 7.34 -16.15 14.90
C THR A 61 6.21 -15.56 15.73
N ARG A 62 6.03 -14.24 15.72
CA ARG A 62 4.99 -13.53 16.47
C ARG A 62 3.82 -13.05 15.60
N TRP A 63 3.95 -13.08 14.28
CA TRP A 63 2.94 -12.51 13.38
C TRP A 63 1.55 -13.09 13.60
N GLU A 64 1.44 -14.40 13.73
CA GLU A 64 0.14 -15.06 13.88
C GLU A 64 -0.59 -14.63 15.15
N ASP A 65 0.14 -14.56 16.26
CA ASP A 65 -0.41 -14.12 17.54
C ASP A 65 -0.92 -12.68 17.48
N GLU A 66 -0.17 -11.77 16.85
CA GLU A 66 -0.56 -10.38 16.70
C GLU A 66 -1.77 -10.22 15.72
N MET A 67 -1.82 -10.99 14.64
CA MET A 67 -2.98 -11.01 13.73
C MET A 67 -4.26 -11.47 14.43
N ILE A 68 -4.17 -12.47 15.30
CA ILE A 68 -5.30 -12.93 16.11
C ILE A 68 -5.79 -11.80 17.01
N LYS A 69 -4.87 -11.08 17.67
CA LYS A 69 -5.22 -9.92 18.52
C LYS A 69 -5.86 -8.81 17.71
N MET A 70 -5.32 -8.47 16.53
CA MET A 70 -5.93 -7.48 15.63
C MET A 70 -7.36 -7.86 15.28
N LYS A 71 -7.57 -9.12 14.89
CA LYS A 71 -8.91 -9.63 14.55
C LYS A 71 -9.87 -9.56 15.75
N MET A 72 -9.43 -9.96 16.94
CA MET A 72 -10.21 -9.84 18.17
C MET A 72 -10.55 -8.39 18.52
N GLY A 73 -9.69 -7.44 18.12
CA GLY A 73 -9.94 -6.00 18.23
C GLY A 73 -10.89 -5.43 17.16
N GLY A 74 -11.41 -6.28 16.25
CA GLY A 74 -12.37 -5.86 15.21
C GLY A 74 -11.71 -5.44 13.87
N ILE A 75 -10.40 -5.61 13.71
CA ILE A 75 -9.71 -5.36 12.45
C ILE A 75 -10.17 -6.42 11.41
N SER A 76 -10.52 -5.96 10.23
CA SER A 76 -10.89 -6.80 9.09
C SER A 76 -9.96 -6.66 7.89
N VAL A 77 -9.16 -5.59 7.87
CA VAL A 77 -8.19 -5.29 6.82
C VAL A 77 -6.83 -4.98 7.46
N VAL A 78 -5.77 -5.61 6.99
CA VAL A 78 -4.40 -5.32 7.40
C VAL A 78 -3.73 -4.54 6.29
N ALA A 79 -3.28 -3.32 6.58
CA ALA A 79 -2.41 -2.56 5.70
C ALA A 79 -0.95 -2.80 6.10
N THR A 80 -0.07 -2.98 5.13
CA THR A 80 1.35 -3.18 5.41
C THR A 80 2.22 -2.56 4.33
N TYR A 81 3.31 -1.89 4.75
CA TYR A 81 4.38 -1.48 3.85
C TYR A 81 5.30 -2.63 3.51
N LEU A 82 5.80 -2.60 2.29
CA LEU A 82 6.97 -3.35 1.88
C LEU A 82 8.12 -2.37 1.72
N PHE A 83 8.90 -2.15 2.76
CA PHE A 83 10.03 -1.23 2.71
C PHE A 83 11.15 -1.78 1.80
N TRP A 84 11.36 -1.17 0.65
CA TRP A 84 12.35 -1.61 -0.32
C TRP A 84 13.73 -1.82 0.30
N ILE A 85 14.19 -0.84 1.12
CA ILE A 85 15.47 -0.91 1.82
C ILE A 85 15.66 -2.15 2.69
N HIS A 86 14.55 -2.75 3.20
CA HIS A 86 14.62 -3.98 3.98
C HIS A 86 14.77 -5.24 3.12
N HIS A 87 14.33 -5.17 1.87
CA HIS A 87 14.30 -6.31 0.97
C HIS A 87 15.46 -6.35 -0.02
N GLU A 88 16.09 -5.22 -0.29
CA GLU A 88 17.23 -5.08 -1.19
C GLU A 88 18.28 -4.14 -0.58
N GLU A 89 18.90 -4.57 0.53
CA GLU A 89 19.97 -3.81 1.20
C GLU A 89 21.20 -3.63 0.30
N GLU A 90 21.53 -4.66 -0.50
CA GLU A 90 22.56 -4.63 -1.53
C GLU A 90 21.91 -4.71 -2.90
N GLU A 91 22.39 -3.91 -3.86
CA GLU A 91 21.83 -3.85 -5.21
C GLU A 91 21.78 -5.22 -5.87
N GLY A 92 20.60 -5.65 -6.27
CA GLY A 92 20.35 -6.92 -6.95
C GLY A 92 20.14 -8.11 -6.00
N VAL A 93 20.35 -7.96 -4.71
CA VAL A 93 20.20 -9.02 -3.72
C VAL A 93 18.90 -8.84 -2.95
N PHE A 94 17.86 -9.55 -3.38
CA PHE A 94 16.56 -9.52 -2.70
C PHE A 94 16.45 -10.59 -1.63
N ASP A 95 15.97 -10.21 -0.44
CA ASP A 95 15.70 -11.10 0.68
C ASP A 95 14.21 -11.08 1.05
N PHE A 96 13.55 -12.23 0.96
CA PHE A 96 12.18 -12.49 1.37
C PHE A 96 12.12 -13.63 2.41
N THR A 97 13.11 -13.72 3.30
CA THR A 97 13.18 -14.75 4.34
C THR A 97 12.90 -14.19 5.74
N GLY A 98 12.59 -15.06 6.70
CA GLY A 98 12.34 -14.67 8.08
C GLY A 98 11.28 -13.58 8.19
N CYS A 99 11.61 -12.47 8.88
CA CYS A 99 10.70 -11.33 9.03
C CYS A 99 10.47 -10.53 7.72
N ARG A 100 11.17 -10.86 6.64
CA ARG A 100 10.98 -10.28 5.30
C ARG A 100 10.10 -11.13 4.40
N ASN A 101 9.57 -12.26 4.89
CA ASN A 101 8.78 -13.21 4.10
C ASN A 101 7.36 -12.69 3.87
N LEU A 102 7.21 -11.87 2.82
CA LEU A 102 5.94 -11.27 2.43
C LEU A 102 4.86 -12.32 2.17
N ARG A 103 5.20 -13.39 1.43
CA ARG A 103 4.24 -14.44 1.11
C ARG A 103 3.64 -15.07 2.36
N LYS A 104 4.49 -15.52 3.29
CA LYS A 104 4.06 -16.10 4.57
C LYS A 104 3.16 -15.15 5.35
N PHE A 105 3.49 -13.85 5.36
CA PHE A 105 2.68 -12.85 6.05
C PHE A 105 1.28 -12.74 5.46
N VAL A 106 1.18 -12.64 4.13
CA VAL A 106 -0.12 -12.54 3.43
C VAL A 106 -0.94 -13.82 3.58
N GLU A 107 -0.30 -14.99 3.51
CA GLU A 107 -0.96 -16.28 3.74
C GLU A 107 -1.50 -16.41 5.18
N LEU A 108 -0.79 -15.88 6.18
CA LEU A 108 -1.30 -15.81 7.56
C LEU A 108 -2.51 -14.89 7.69
N CYS A 109 -2.50 -13.71 7.03
CA CYS A 109 -3.67 -12.84 6.97
C CYS A 109 -4.87 -13.59 6.39
N HIS A 110 -4.67 -14.31 5.28
CA HIS A 110 -5.71 -15.11 4.64
C HIS A 110 -6.25 -16.20 5.56
N LYS A 111 -5.37 -16.95 6.21
CA LYS A 111 -5.71 -17.99 7.19
C LYS A 111 -6.65 -17.48 8.28
N HIS A 112 -6.45 -16.25 8.73
CA HIS A 112 -7.28 -15.62 9.77
C HIS A 112 -8.46 -14.82 9.23
N GLY A 113 -8.71 -14.85 7.90
CA GLY A 113 -9.82 -14.14 7.25
C GLY A 113 -9.68 -12.63 7.38
N LEU A 114 -8.46 -12.12 7.27
CA LEU A 114 -8.11 -10.71 7.18
C LEU A 114 -7.80 -10.35 5.73
N TYR A 115 -8.41 -9.31 5.22
CA TYR A 115 -8.00 -8.73 3.94
C TYR A 115 -6.67 -7.99 4.06
N VAL A 116 -6.01 -7.76 2.94
CA VAL A 116 -4.71 -7.09 2.89
C VAL A 116 -4.76 -5.93 1.91
N ILE A 117 -4.25 -4.77 2.33
CA ILE A 117 -3.81 -3.68 1.46
C ILE A 117 -2.29 -3.69 1.48
N LEU A 118 -1.69 -4.00 0.34
CA LEU A 118 -0.25 -4.05 0.20
C LEU A 118 0.27 -2.70 -0.31
N ARG A 119 1.14 -2.06 0.46
CA ARG A 119 1.73 -0.76 0.14
C ARG A 119 3.15 -1.00 -0.37
N VAL A 120 3.33 -0.88 -1.70
CA VAL A 120 4.52 -1.41 -2.41
C VAL A 120 5.60 -0.36 -2.71
N GLY A 121 5.43 0.84 -2.24
CA GLY A 121 6.34 1.92 -2.56
C GLY A 121 6.30 2.36 -4.04
N PRO A 122 7.42 2.81 -4.61
CA PRO A 122 8.82 2.68 -4.18
C PRO A 122 9.23 3.54 -2.98
N PHE A 123 8.48 4.60 -2.69
CA PHE A 123 8.61 5.41 -1.49
C PHE A 123 7.43 5.12 -0.55
N ASP A 124 7.73 4.74 0.66
CA ASP A 124 6.74 4.31 1.65
C ASP A 124 6.54 5.32 2.78
N HIS A 125 7.49 6.24 2.99
CA HIS A 125 7.55 7.07 4.18
C HIS A 125 7.74 6.21 5.45
N GLY A 126 6.67 5.85 6.14
CA GLY A 126 6.61 4.81 7.19
C GLY A 126 7.65 4.92 8.31
N GLU A 127 8.19 6.13 8.59
CA GLU A 127 9.28 6.40 9.55
C GLU A 127 10.48 5.46 9.34
N VAL A 128 10.83 5.25 8.08
CA VAL A 128 12.00 4.50 7.63
C VAL A 128 12.96 5.45 6.91
N ARG A 129 14.28 5.22 7.08
CA ARG A 129 15.31 5.98 6.39
C ARG A 129 15.06 6.02 4.89
N ASN A 130 15.23 7.18 4.28
CA ASN A 130 15.00 7.43 2.85
C ASN A 130 13.56 7.11 2.39
N GLY A 131 12.59 7.09 3.33
CA GLY A 131 11.22 6.66 3.00
C GLY A 131 11.13 5.23 2.47
N GLY A 132 12.11 4.39 2.78
CA GLY A 132 12.19 3.00 2.32
C GLY A 132 13.01 2.77 1.06
N ILE A 133 13.46 3.81 0.36
CA ILE A 133 14.35 3.68 -0.80
C ILE A 133 15.75 3.24 -0.33
N PRO A 134 16.37 2.23 -0.97
CA PRO A 134 17.70 1.75 -0.58
C PRO A 134 18.79 2.82 -0.70
N ASP A 135 19.76 2.80 0.23
CA ASP A 135 20.86 3.77 0.27
C ASP A 135 21.69 3.80 -1.02
N TRP A 136 21.94 2.63 -1.62
CA TRP A 136 22.70 2.51 -2.86
C TRP A 136 22.07 3.25 -4.05
N MET A 137 20.75 3.52 -3.99
CA MET A 137 20.02 4.26 -5.02
C MET A 137 20.52 5.71 -5.15
N TYR A 138 20.85 6.34 -4.03
CA TYR A 138 21.28 7.74 -3.98
C TYR A 138 22.68 7.97 -4.55
N GLY A 139 23.44 6.91 -4.80
CA GLY A 139 24.71 6.97 -5.53
C GLY A 139 24.58 6.87 -7.05
N LYS A 140 23.37 6.73 -7.58
CA LYS A 140 23.13 6.58 -9.01
C LYS A 140 23.01 7.94 -9.73
N PRO A 141 23.33 8.01 -11.03
CA PRO A 141 23.27 9.24 -11.82
C PRO A 141 21.86 9.60 -12.30
N PHE A 142 20.87 9.50 -11.43
CA PHE A 142 19.47 9.86 -11.69
C PHE A 142 18.76 10.28 -10.42
N GLU A 143 17.65 10.99 -10.57
CA GLU A 143 16.81 11.40 -9.44
C GLU A 143 15.82 10.29 -9.06
N VAL A 144 15.58 10.13 -7.75
CA VAL A 144 14.55 9.23 -7.19
C VAL A 144 13.19 9.93 -7.14
N ARG A 145 12.10 9.13 -7.14
CA ARG A 145 10.71 9.62 -7.11
C ARG A 145 10.36 10.60 -8.25
N LYS A 146 10.97 10.42 -9.41
CA LYS A 146 10.71 11.23 -10.62
C LYS A 146 10.60 10.35 -11.86
N LEU A 147 10.18 10.96 -12.97
CA LEU A 147 10.18 10.33 -14.31
C LEU A 147 11.61 10.15 -14.84
N SER A 148 12.44 9.51 -14.06
CA SER A 148 13.80 9.15 -14.42
C SER A 148 13.83 7.69 -14.87
N GLU A 149 14.26 7.42 -16.09
CA GLU A 149 14.31 6.05 -16.63
C GLU A 149 15.14 5.10 -15.75
N GLY A 150 16.21 5.59 -15.12
CA GLY A 150 16.99 4.81 -14.18
C GLY A 150 16.19 4.40 -12.94
N PHE A 151 15.47 5.35 -12.33
CA PHE A 151 14.64 5.06 -11.17
C PHE A 151 13.47 4.13 -11.53
N LEU A 152 12.79 4.39 -12.65
CA LEU A 152 11.69 3.55 -13.12
C LEU A 152 12.13 2.13 -13.46
N PHE A 153 13.35 1.96 -14.00
CA PHE A 153 13.94 0.63 -14.23
C PHE A 153 14.06 -0.19 -12.93
N TYR A 154 14.61 0.43 -11.89
CA TYR A 154 14.75 -0.24 -10.59
C TYR A 154 13.41 -0.48 -9.90
N THR A 155 12.48 0.47 -10.01
CA THR A 155 11.11 0.31 -9.49
C THR A 155 10.38 -0.84 -10.17
N LYS A 156 10.50 -0.99 -11.50
CA LYS A 156 9.96 -2.13 -12.22
C LYS A 156 10.51 -3.46 -11.70
N ARG A 157 11.81 -3.51 -11.42
CA ARG A 157 12.46 -4.70 -10.84
C ARG A 157 11.91 -5.02 -9.46
N LEU A 158 11.74 -4.01 -8.60
CA LEU A 158 11.10 -4.17 -7.29
C LEU A 158 9.70 -4.77 -7.43
N TYR A 159 8.85 -4.16 -8.26
CA TYR A 159 7.47 -4.61 -8.44
C TYR A 159 7.39 -6.03 -9.00
N ALA A 160 8.26 -6.39 -9.92
CA ALA A 160 8.34 -7.77 -10.41
C ALA A 160 8.69 -8.75 -9.27
N LYS A 161 9.64 -8.40 -8.40
CA LYS A 161 10.01 -9.24 -7.23
C LYS A 161 8.88 -9.35 -6.21
N ILE A 162 8.13 -8.29 -5.98
CA ILE A 162 6.93 -8.33 -5.14
C ILE A 162 5.87 -9.23 -5.79
N GLY A 163 5.62 -9.08 -7.10
CA GLY A 163 4.67 -9.89 -7.87
C GLY A 163 4.97 -11.39 -7.76
N GLU A 164 6.26 -11.79 -7.85
CA GLU A 164 6.69 -13.17 -7.63
C GLU A 164 6.27 -13.70 -6.23
N GLN A 165 6.34 -12.87 -5.19
CA GLN A 165 5.98 -13.27 -3.83
C GLN A 165 4.48 -13.41 -3.63
N VAL A 166 3.67 -12.55 -4.27
CA VAL A 166 2.22 -12.50 -4.04
C VAL A 166 1.38 -13.17 -5.14
N ALA A 167 2.02 -13.86 -6.07
CA ALA A 167 1.33 -14.59 -7.14
C ALA A 167 0.28 -15.56 -6.56
N GLY A 168 -0.98 -15.45 -7.03
CA GLY A 168 -2.11 -16.24 -6.57
C GLY A 168 -2.72 -15.78 -5.24
N LEU A 169 -2.26 -14.66 -4.67
CA LEU A 169 -2.78 -14.12 -3.40
C LEU A 169 -3.66 -12.87 -3.58
N PHE A 170 -3.92 -12.47 -4.82
CA PHE A 170 -4.84 -11.39 -5.09
C PHE A 170 -6.31 -11.83 -4.92
N PHE A 171 -7.17 -10.87 -4.64
CA PHE A 171 -8.61 -11.12 -4.46
C PHE A 171 -9.23 -11.87 -5.66
N LYS A 172 -8.86 -11.53 -6.87
CA LYS A 172 -9.30 -12.24 -8.09
C LYS A 172 -9.00 -13.75 -8.05
N ASP A 173 -7.94 -14.15 -7.37
CA ASP A 173 -7.47 -15.53 -7.23
C ASP A 173 -7.95 -16.19 -5.92
N ASN A 174 -8.95 -15.63 -5.24
CA ASN A 174 -9.40 -15.95 -3.89
C ASN A 174 -8.39 -15.64 -2.77
N GLY A 175 -7.37 -14.86 -3.04
CA GLY A 175 -6.44 -14.39 -2.04
C GLY A 175 -6.96 -13.21 -1.23
N PRO A 176 -6.25 -12.79 -0.19
CA PRO A 176 -6.70 -11.74 0.71
C PRO A 176 -6.38 -10.32 0.22
N ILE A 177 -5.52 -10.14 -0.80
CA ILE A 177 -5.09 -8.82 -1.26
C ILE A 177 -6.22 -8.16 -2.06
N ILE A 178 -6.86 -7.17 -1.45
CA ILE A 178 -7.97 -6.40 -2.04
C ILE A 178 -7.56 -5.04 -2.57
N GLY A 179 -6.34 -4.61 -2.30
CA GLY A 179 -5.83 -3.33 -2.75
C GLY A 179 -4.31 -3.27 -2.73
N VAL A 180 -3.78 -2.45 -3.63
CA VAL A 180 -2.34 -2.13 -3.71
C VAL A 180 -2.21 -0.62 -3.71
N GLN A 181 -1.38 -0.08 -2.82
CA GLN A 181 -0.98 1.32 -2.83
C GLN A 181 0.39 1.45 -3.47
N ILE A 182 0.48 2.30 -4.47
CA ILE A 182 1.74 2.70 -5.12
C ILE A 182 2.15 4.06 -4.60
N ASP A 183 3.44 4.23 -4.27
CA ASP A 183 4.01 5.40 -3.62
C ASP A 183 3.25 5.81 -2.33
N ASN A 184 3.68 6.83 -1.65
CA ASN A 184 3.00 7.34 -0.46
C ASN A 184 3.12 8.86 -0.39
N GLU A 185 1.96 9.52 -0.21
CA GLU A 185 1.91 10.97 -0.02
C GLU A 185 2.76 11.75 -1.04
N TYR A 186 2.62 11.41 -2.33
CA TYR A 186 3.46 11.98 -3.39
C TYR A 186 3.41 13.50 -3.44
N MET A 187 2.30 14.10 -3.05
CA MET A 187 2.12 15.55 -2.93
C MET A 187 2.90 16.16 -1.76
N HIS A 188 3.27 15.33 -0.77
CA HIS A 188 4.06 15.68 0.39
C HIS A 188 5.37 14.90 0.32
N SER A 189 6.32 15.40 -0.43
CA SER A 189 7.44 14.62 -0.92
C SER A 189 8.45 14.14 0.12
N SER A 190 8.53 14.82 1.25
CA SER A 190 9.46 14.47 2.33
C SER A 190 8.85 14.79 3.67
N ALA A 191 9.12 13.95 4.65
CA ALA A 191 8.81 14.33 6.01
C ALA A 191 9.62 15.55 6.42
N PRO A 192 9.04 16.51 7.14
CA PRO A 192 9.77 17.70 7.58
C PRO A 192 11.07 17.40 8.32
N TRP A 193 11.13 16.30 9.05
CA TRP A 193 12.36 15.86 9.74
C TRP A 193 13.46 15.38 8.79
N GLU A 194 13.14 14.82 7.63
CA GLU A 194 14.16 14.43 6.63
C GLU A 194 14.86 15.66 6.07
N ILE A 195 14.12 16.73 5.84
CA ILE A 195 14.68 18.02 5.39
C ILE A 195 15.56 18.62 6.49
N THR A 196 15.10 18.64 7.74
CA THR A 196 15.84 19.21 8.87
C THR A 196 17.09 18.43 9.23
N MET A 197 17.12 17.13 8.95
CA MET A 197 18.27 16.26 9.16
C MET A 197 19.21 16.20 7.94
N GLY A 198 18.88 16.88 6.85
CA GLY A 198 19.68 16.90 5.63
C GLY A 198 19.67 15.58 4.84
N ILE A 199 18.70 14.69 5.13
CA ILE A 199 18.56 13.38 4.49
C ILE A 199 17.86 13.50 3.14
N SER A 200 16.95 14.46 3.00
CA SER A 200 16.25 14.75 1.75
C SER A 200 16.14 16.25 1.54
N ASN A 201 16.47 16.71 0.35
CA ASN A 201 16.30 18.10 -0.09
C ASN A 201 15.07 18.27 -0.99
N GLU A 202 14.31 17.22 -1.22
CA GLU A 202 13.33 17.19 -2.27
C GLU A 202 11.94 17.46 -1.75
N TRP A 203 11.46 18.65 -2.02
CA TRP A 203 10.02 18.89 -2.16
C TRP A 203 9.63 18.54 -3.59
N VAL A 204 9.02 17.40 -3.80
CA VAL A 204 8.35 17.13 -5.06
C VAL A 204 7.01 17.84 -5.01
N PHE A 205 6.89 18.96 -5.66
CA PHE A 205 5.58 19.54 -5.90
C PHE A 205 4.85 18.63 -6.89
N GLY A 206 3.77 18.00 -6.44
CA GLY A 206 2.85 17.39 -7.38
C GLY A 206 2.40 18.49 -8.35
N GLY A 207 2.75 18.39 -9.59
CA GLY A 207 2.40 19.42 -10.58
C GLY A 207 3.16 19.30 -11.88
N ASP A 208 4.47 19.25 -11.84
CA ASP A 208 5.25 19.28 -13.09
C ASP A 208 5.34 17.91 -13.77
N GLU A 209 5.35 16.82 -13.01
CA GLU A 209 5.40 15.46 -13.57
C GLU A 209 4.54 14.48 -12.74
N GLY A 210 3.82 14.97 -11.73
CA GLY A 210 3.20 14.14 -10.71
C GLY A 210 2.19 13.12 -11.23
N ASP A 211 1.32 13.55 -12.10
CA ASP A 211 0.29 12.69 -12.67
C ASP A 211 0.92 11.64 -13.58
N GLU A 212 1.89 12.02 -14.40
CA GLU A 212 2.59 11.11 -15.30
C GLU A 212 3.44 10.10 -14.53
N TYR A 213 4.15 10.54 -13.49
CA TYR A 213 4.89 9.66 -12.60
C TYR A 213 3.99 8.59 -11.97
N MET A 214 2.85 8.99 -11.39
CA MET A 214 1.92 8.05 -10.76
C MET A 214 1.30 7.09 -11.78
N LEU A 215 0.98 7.54 -12.99
CA LEU A 215 0.50 6.67 -14.07
C LEU A 215 1.58 5.67 -14.50
N ARG A 216 2.84 6.11 -14.62
CA ARG A 216 3.96 5.20 -14.93
C ARG A 216 4.17 4.16 -13.85
N LEU A 217 4.10 4.53 -12.57
CA LEU A 217 4.16 3.56 -11.46
C LEU A 217 3.01 2.55 -11.55
N LYS A 218 1.79 3.01 -11.84
CA LYS A 218 0.63 2.13 -12.03
C LYS A 218 0.87 1.13 -13.16
N ASP A 219 1.39 1.59 -14.30
CA ASP A 219 1.73 0.72 -15.44
C ASP A 219 2.80 -0.32 -15.06
N LEU A 220 3.82 0.08 -14.30
CA LEU A 220 4.86 -0.82 -13.82
C LEU A 220 4.34 -1.85 -12.80
N ALA A 221 3.30 -1.50 -12.04
CA ALA A 221 2.68 -2.40 -11.06
C ALA A 221 1.67 -3.37 -11.68
N ALA A 222 1.28 -3.18 -12.93
CA ALA A 222 0.31 -4.03 -13.65
C ALA A 222 0.91 -5.34 -14.20
N VAL A 223 2.07 -5.77 -13.72
CA VAL A 223 2.79 -7.00 -14.14
C VAL A 223 2.29 -8.26 -13.46
#